data_36b3a2c5a0e2c43a082c65eb30f317b0
#
_entry.id   36b3a2c5a0e2c43a082c65eb30f317b0
#
_cell.length_a   1.000
_cell.length_b   1.000
_cell.length_c   1.000
_cell.angle_alpha   90.00
_cell.angle_beta   90.00
_cell.angle_gamma   90.00
#
_symmetry.space_group_name_H-M   'P 1'
#
loop_
_entity.id
_entity.type
_entity.pdbx_description
1 polymer ?
#
loop_
_entity_poly.entity_id
_entity_poly.type
_entity_poly.pdbx_seq_one_letter_code
_entity_poly.pdbx_strand_id
1 'polypeptide(L)'
;EHDGDVYSCDHYVYPEYRLGNIRQQSLGDMVFSPRQVKFGYAKSETLPAYCRRCEFLSDCWGECPKNRLLRTPDGEPGLNYLCAGLKRFFAHAVPTAKRMAVRLRATTAPA
;
A
#
# COMPACT_ATOMS: atom_id res chain seq x y z
N GLU A 1 5.05 14.14 -13.16
CA GLU A 1 5.45 13.92 -14.54
C GLU A 1 6.40 15.03 -15.02
N HIS A 2 7.03 14.85 -16.18
CA HIS A 2 8.04 15.77 -16.73
C HIS A 2 7.52 17.19 -17.03
N ASP A 3 6.24 17.34 -17.24
CA ASP A 3 5.54 18.63 -17.48
C ASP A 3 5.17 19.37 -16.20
N GLY A 4 5.45 18.76 -15.02
CA GLY A 4 5.15 19.30 -13.70
C GLY A 4 3.80 18.86 -13.16
N ASP A 5 3.07 17.99 -13.83
CA ASP A 5 1.83 17.43 -13.33
C ASP A 5 2.10 16.43 -12.18
N VAL A 6 1.32 16.57 -11.12
CA VAL A 6 1.41 15.77 -9.89
C VAL A 6 0.19 14.88 -9.80
N TYR A 7 0.42 13.62 -9.47
CA TYR A 7 -0.62 12.59 -9.34
C TYR A 7 -0.65 12.02 -7.92
N SER A 8 -1.75 11.41 -7.55
CA SER A 8 -1.95 10.81 -6.22
C SER A 8 -0.91 9.73 -5.87
N CYS A 9 -0.40 9.02 -6.87
CA CYS A 9 0.59 7.96 -6.74
C CYS A 9 1.20 7.67 -8.12
N ASP A 10 2.44 7.21 -8.16
CA ASP A 10 3.15 6.78 -9.37
C ASP A 10 2.45 5.62 -10.12
N HIS A 11 1.68 4.81 -9.42
CA HIS A 11 0.83 3.76 -10.01
C HIS A 11 -0.49 4.27 -10.58
N TYR A 12 -0.87 5.50 -10.29
CA TYR A 12 -2.16 6.10 -10.65
C TYR A 12 -1.98 7.36 -11.50
N VAL A 13 -1.16 7.25 -12.55
CA VAL A 13 -0.93 8.33 -13.52
C VAL A 13 -2.06 8.32 -14.55
N TYR A 14 -3.27 8.68 -14.11
CA TYR A 14 -4.47 8.81 -14.91
C TYR A 14 -5.11 10.18 -14.64
N PRO A 15 -5.83 10.78 -15.62
CA PRO A 15 -6.43 12.11 -15.46
C PRO A 15 -7.26 12.29 -14.18
N GLU A 16 -8.02 11.27 -13.80
CA GLU A 16 -8.85 11.27 -12.59
C GLU A 16 -8.05 11.28 -11.27
N TYR A 17 -6.75 11.00 -11.31
CA TYR A 17 -5.86 11.03 -10.15
C TYR A 17 -4.86 12.20 -10.19
N ARG A 18 -4.97 13.08 -11.19
CA ARG A 18 -4.16 14.29 -11.27
C ARG A 18 -4.56 15.25 -10.16
N LEU A 19 -3.61 15.69 -9.35
CA LEU A 19 -3.82 16.63 -8.24
C LEU A 19 -3.66 18.07 -8.69
N GLY A 20 -2.73 18.33 -9.61
CA GLY A 20 -2.44 19.66 -10.12
C GLY A 20 -1.07 19.73 -10.79
N ASN A 21 -0.51 20.94 -10.90
CA ASN A 21 0.79 21.18 -11.51
C ASN A 21 1.66 22.02 -10.57
N ILE A 22 2.90 21.59 -10.30
CA ILE A 22 3.82 22.26 -9.36
C ILE A 22 4.24 23.66 -9.80
N ARG A 23 4.05 24.00 -11.08
CA ARG A 23 4.31 25.35 -11.61
C ARG A 23 3.16 26.33 -11.34
N GLN A 24 1.98 25.81 -10.94
CA GLN A 24 0.75 26.58 -10.78
C GLN A 24 0.27 26.66 -9.33
N GLN A 25 0.61 25.68 -8.51
CA GLN A 25 0.17 25.62 -7.12
C GLN A 25 1.19 24.88 -6.24
N SER A 26 1.13 25.11 -4.93
CA SER A 26 2.08 24.50 -3.99
C SER A 26 1.87 22.99 -3.87
N LEU A 27 2.96 22.26 -3.67
CA LEU A 27 2.90 20.82 -3.40
C LEU A 27 2.12 20.53 -2.11
N GLY A 28 2.23 21.41 -1.11
CA GLY A 28 1.49 21.29 0.14
C GLY A 28 -0.02 21.30 -0.07
N ASP A 29 -0.54 22.23 -0.87
CA ASP A 29 -1.97 22.32 -1.17
C ASP A 29 -2.48 21.06 -1.87
N MET A 30 -1.67 20.48 -2.76
CA MET A 30 -2.00 19.23 -3.44
C MET A 30 -2.02 18.04 -2.48
N VAL A 31 -0.97 17.88 -1.66
CA VAL A 31 -0.81 16.73 -0.75
C VAL A 31 -1.85 16.73 0.38
N PHE A 32 -2.19 17.92 0.90
CA PHE A 32 -3.20 18.05 1.97
C PHE A 32 -4.61 18.30 1.45
N SER A 33 -4.83 18.23 0.15
CA SER A 33 -6.18 18.33 -0.41
C SER A 33 -7.08 17.20 0.12
N PRO A 34 -8.39 17.45 0.38
CA PRO A 34 -9.31 16.42 0.86
C PRO A 34 -9.33 15.17 -0.02
N ARG A 35 -9.15 15.36 -1.32
CA ARG A 35 -9.08 14.27 -2.30
C ARG A 35 -7.86 13.38 -2.09
N GLN A 36 -6.67 13.97 -1.91
CA GLN A 36 -5.44 13.21 -1.68
C GLN A 36 -5.43 12.52 -0.32
N VAL A 37 -5.93 13.19 0.72
CA VAL A 37 -6.10 12.60 2.05
C VAL A 37 -7.01 11.37 1.98
N LYS A 38 -8.17 11.49 1.32
CA LYS A 38 -9.09 10.35 1.09
C LYS A 38 -8.42 9.21 0.31
N PHE A 39 -7.66 9.53 -0.75
CA PHE A 39 -6.90 8.54 -1.50
C PHE A 39 -5.89 7.80 -0.61
N GLY A 40 -5.14 8.51 0.22
CA GLY A 40 -4.17 7.92 1.15
C GLY A 40 -4.81 6.94 2.14
N TYR A 41 -5.92 7.34 2.78
CA TYR A 41 -6.63 6.49 3.73
C TYR A 41 -7.36 5.30 3.08
N ALA A 42 -7.74 5.41 1.81
CA ALA A 42 -8.44 4.33 1.10
C ALA A 42 -7.67 3.00 1.13
N LYS A 43 -6.34 3.02 1.24
CA LYS A 43 -5.54 1.80 1.34
C LYS A 43 -5.96 0.93 2.54
N SER A 44 -6.26 1.54 3.67
CA SER A 44 -6.68 0.86 4.90
C SER A 44 -8.20 0.73 5.02
N GLU A 45 -8.93 1.79 4.67
CA GLU A 45 -10.39 1.84 4.85
C GLU A 45 -11.14 0.88 3.93
N THR A 46 -10.66 0.70 2.70
CA THR A 46 -11.27 -0.23 1.73
C THR A 46 -10.74 -1.66 1.83
N LEU A 47 -10.00 -1.98 2.91
CA LEU A 47 -9.46 -3.31 3.08
C LEU A 47 -10.57 -4.29 3.48
N PRO A 48 -10.77 -5.40 2.72
CA PRO A 48 -11.82 -6.36 3.03
C PRO A 48 -11.61 -7.06 4.37
N ALA A 49 -12.69 -7.49 5.02
CA ALA A 49 -12.64 -8.21 6.30
C ALA A 49 -11.79 -9.48 6.21
N TYR A 50 -11.78 -10.14 5.07
CA TYR A 50 -10.88 -11.27 4.78
C TYR A 50 -9.40 -10.90 4.99
N CYS A 51 -8.97 -9.74 4.51
CA CYS A 51 -7.60 -9.25 4.70
C CYS A 51 -7.33 -8.83 6.15
N ARG A 52 -8.31 -8.21 6.81
CA ARG A 52 -8.19 -7.77 8.21
C ARG A 52 -7.99 -8.92 9.18
N ARG A 53 -8.49 -10.14 8.84
CA ARG A 53 -8.29 -11.36 9.61
C ARG A 53 -7.08 -12.19 9.19
N CYS A 54 -6.31 -11.73 8.20
CA CYS A 54 -5.19 -12.48 7.66
C CYS A 54 -3.98 -12.42 8.60
N GLU A 55 -3.33 -13.56 8.81
CA GLU A 55 -2.09 -13.67 9.58
C GLU A 55 -0.94 -12.81 9.05
N PHE A 56 -0.95 -12.49 7.75
CA PHE A 56 0.03 -11.61 7.10
C PHE A 56 -0.46 -10.16 6.96
N LEU A 57 -1.43 -9.72 7.75
CA LEU A 57 -1.95 -8.36 7.65
C LEU A 57 -0.83 -7.33 7.81
N SER A 58 0.03 -7.49 8.83
CA SER A 58 1.13 -6.57 9.13
C SER A 58 2.17 -6.45 8.01
N ASP A 59 2.33 -7.51 7.23
CA ASP A 59 3.33 -7.59 6.18
C ASP A 59 2.79 -7.18 4.80
N CYS A 60 1.47 -7.38 4.59
CA CYS A 60 0.82 -7.25 3.30
C CYS A 60 -0.05 -5.98 3.17
N TRP A 61 -0.93 -5.71 4.17
CA TRP A 61 -1.94 -4.64 4.10
C TRP A 61 -2.78 -4.64 2.81
N GLY A 62 -3.04 -5.84 2.26
CA GLY A 62 -3.74 -5.99 0.98
C GLY A 62 -2.96 -5.49 -0.23
N GLU A 63 -1.68 -5.15 -0.05
CA GLU A 63 -0.75 -4.63 -1.06
C GLU A 63 -1.33 -3.38 -1.78
N CYS A 64 -0.98 -3.13 -3.03
CA CYS A 64 -1.43 -1.96 -3.78
C CYS A 64 -2.94 -2.03 -4.10
N PRO A 65 -3.74 -0.99 -3.79
CA PRO A 65 -5.16 -0.96 -4.14
C PRO A 65 -5.42 -1.14 -5.63
N LYS A 66 -4.49 -0.77 -6.50
CA LYS A 66 -4.58 -0.96 -7.96
C LYS A 66 -4.75 -2.44 -8.34
N ASN A 67 -4.21 -3.33 -7.52
CA ASN A 67 -4.22 -4.78 -7.75
C ASN A 67 -5.40 -5.51 -7.07
N ARG A 68 -6.30 -4.78 -6.39
CA ARG A 68 -7.46 -5.33 -5.65
C ARG A 68 -8.67 -5.55 -6.56
N LEU A 69 -8.51 -6.43 -7.55
CA LEU A 69 -9.46 -6.64 -8.64
C LEU A 69 -10.45 -7.78 -8.40
N LEU A 70 -10.19 -8.63 -7.38
CA LEU A 70 -10.98 -9.82 -7.13
C LEU A 70 -11.95 -9.63 -5.97
N ARG A 71 -12.85 -10.60 -5.84
CA ARG A 71 -13.67 -10.79 -4.65
C ARG A 71 -13.00 -11.78 -3.71
N THR A 72 -13.22 -11.59 -2.41
CA THR A 72 -12.83 -12.56 -1.38
C THR A 72 -13.66 -13.85 -1.51
N PRO A 73 -13.24 -14.96 -0.86
CA PRO A 73 -14.08 -16.16 -0.79
C PRO A 73 -15.48 -15.91 -0.24
N ASP A 74 -15.65 -14.90 0.63
CA ASP A 74 -16.94 -14.48 1.23
C ASP A 74 -17.72 -13.52 0.29
N GLY A 75 -17.21 -13.25 -0.93
CA GLY A 75 -17.85 -12.39 -1.92
C GLY A 75 -17.59 -10.88 -1.77
N GLU A 76 -16.86 -10.43 -0.76
CA GLU A 76 -16.50 -9.03 -0.53
C GLU A 76 -15.53 -8.53 -1.61
N PRO A 77 -15.70 -7.35 -2.20
CA PRO A 77 -14.78 -6.82 -3.21
C PRO A 77 -13.47 -6.34 -2.59
N GLY A 78 -12.43 -6.22 -3.40
CA GLY A 78 -11.16 -5.60 -2.99
C GLY A 78 -10.06 -6.57 -2.61
N LEU A 79 -10.14 -7.83 -2.98
CA LEU A 79 -9.06 -8.79 -2.83
C LEU A 79 -8.01 -8.57 -3.94
N ASN A 80 -6.75 -8.49 -3.53
CA ASN A 80 -5.62 -8.43 -4.46
C ASN A 80 -5.53 -9.73 -5.28
N TYR A 81 -5.37 -9.61 -6.59
CA TYR A 81 -5.30 -10.78 -7.49
C TYR A 81 -4.05 -11.64 -7.23
N LEU A 82 -3.01 -11.09 -6.63
CA LEU A 82 -1.80 -11.81 -6.22
C LEU A 82 -1.91 -12.45 -4.82
N CYS A 83 -3.05 -12.34 -4.13
CA CYS A 83 -3.20 -12.73 -2.72
C CYS A 83 -2.68 -14.14 -2.42
N ALA A 84 -2.98 -15.13 -3.25
CA ALA A 84 -2.52 -16.51 -3.03
C ALA A 84 -0.98 -16.61 -3.11
N GLY A 85 -0.37 -15.93 -4.10
CA GLY A 85 1.09 -15.87 -4.25
C GLY A 85 1.75 -15.11 -3.10
N LEU A 86 1.19 -13.98 -2.70
CA LEU A 86 1.68 -13.17 -1.56
C LEU A 86 1.65 -13.95 -0.25
N LYS A 87 0.57 -14.66 0.06
CA LYS A 87 0.52 -15.52 1.24
C LYS A 87 1.63 -16.58 1.23
N ARG A 88 1.84 -17.23 0.11
CA ARG A 88 2.90 -18.23 -0.05
C ARG A 88 4.29 -17.61 0.11
N PHE A 89 4.51 -16.44 -0.46
CA PHE A 89 5.74 -15.67 -0.32
C PHE A 89 6.01 -15.29 1.14
N PHE A 90 5.04 -14.69 1.83
CA PHE A 90 5.21 -14.27 3.22
C PHE A 90 5.41 -15.45 4.17
N ALA A 91 4.70 -16.56 3.98
CA ALA A 91 4.92 -17.79 4.75
C ALA A 91 6.37 -18.29 4.65
N HIS A 92 6.99 -18.14 3.49
CA HIS A 92 8.40 -18.50 3.28
C HIS A 92 9.37 -17.43 3.80
N ALA A 93 9.15 -16.16 3.47
CA ALA A 93 10.12 -15.07 3.67
C ALA A 93 10.12 -14.51 5.12
N VAL A 94 8.95 -14.34 5.74
CA VAL A 94 8.82 -13.67 7.05
C VAL A 94 9.61 -14.37 8.16
N PRO A 95 9.61 -15.70 8.31
CA PRO A 95 10.41 -16.36 9.34
C PRO A 95 11.92 -16.06 9.20
N THR A 96 12.41 -16.01 7.98
CA THR A 96 13.82 -15.67 7.72
C THR A 96 14.11 -14.21 8.01
N ALA A 97 13.27 -13.29 7.55
CA ALA A 97 13.41 -11.85 7.83
C ALA A 97 13.41 -11.56 9.34
N LYS A 98 12.53 -12.20 10.11
CA LYS A 98 12.51 -12.08 11.57
C LYS A 98 13.82 -12.54 12.22
N ARG A 99 14.38 -13.65 11.78
CA ARG A 99 15.70 -14.12 12.27
C ARG A 99 16.82 -13.14 11.95
N MET A 100 16.82 -12.57 10.75
CA MET A 100 17.79 -11.53 10.36
C MET A 100 17.67 -10.27 11.23
N ALA A 101 16.46 -9.80 11.47
CA ALA A 101 16.19 -8.64 12.31
C ALA A 101 16.68 -8.83 13.74
N VAL A 102 16.50 -10.01 14.35
CA VAL A 102 17.02 -10.33 15.68
C VAL A 102 18.56 -10.26 15.70
N ARG A 103 19.23 -10.83 14.71
CA ARG A 103 20.71 -10.78 14.61
C ARG A 103 21.22 -9.35 14.48
N LEU A 104 20.62 -8.54 13.63
CA LEU A 104 20.99 -7.14 13.45
C LEU A 104 20.85 -6.34 14.75
N ARG A 105 19.75 -6.52 15.50
CA ARG A 105 19.57 -5.85 16.79
C ARG A 105 20.63 -6.24 17.81
N ALA A 106 21.03 -7.51 17.85
CA ALA A 106 22.06 -7.99 18.75
C ALA A 106 23.45 -7.38 18.44
N THR A 107 23.74 -7.06 17.17
CA THR A 107 25.01 -6.43 16.75
C THR A 107 25.04 -4.91 16.89
N THR A 108 23.87 -4.26 16.99
CA THR A 108 23.73 -2.79 17.07
C THR A 108 23.38 -2.30 18.48
N ALA A 109 23.25 -3.17 19.47
CA ALA A 109 23.03 -2.76 20.85
C ALA A 109 24.32 -2.06 21.37
N PRO A 110 24.22 -0.81 21.87
CA PRO A 110 25.36 -0.16 22.52
C PRO A 110 25.79 -0.98 23.76
N ALA A 111 27.11 -1.10 23.98
CA ALA A 111 27.69 -1.73 25.16
C ALA A 111 27.37 -0.92 26.42
#